data_11efb78934b07b5bf81a65fde0228d49
#
_entry.id   11efb78934b07b5bf81a65fde0228d49
#
_cell.length_a   1.000
_cell.length_b   1.000
_cell.length_c   1.000
_cell.angle_alpha   90.00
_cell.angle_beta   90.00
_cell.angle_gamma   90.00
#
_symmetry.space_group_name_H-M   'P 1'
#
loop_
_entity.id
_entity.type
_entity.pdbx_description
1 polymer ?
#
loop_
_entity_poly.entity_id
_entity_poly.type
_entity_poly.pdbx_seq_one_letter_code
_entity_poly.pdbx_strand_id
1 'polypeptide(L)'
;MFGKRFYVPALLMVAHVPIACAQSSVTLFGALDVGLSYVSNEGGHGNAKFDDGIFTPSLLGLRGSEDVGGGSKVIFQLVSQISPGTGALIGNGLFARTAYVGVQNDRLGTLTFGNQYEFMADTLFFSGTDAAADVAGLYNLRNGPFRKLALPGNPTGAFDWDRMAGSQRVANAVKFVSPVIHGLKAGALYAFGGVPGSIGAGNTVSASLDYEAGPFGAAAAYTNEKYGAQPGSVATSVRNWGAGAHYRIGPANLSALVTTVHNAASGGSVWMAESGGTWQLSGPVRIGADYMYMKGNAALDNDHAHQVTATVQYTLSKRTMVYATGVWQRASSGARAQINGVMDPDGASSGANQAIARIGLHTLF
;
A
#
# COMPACT_ATOMS: atom_id res chain seq x y z
N MET A 1 -17.63 -55.45 68.51
CA MET A 1 -17.54 -54.02 68.17
C MET A 1 -17.36 -53.89 66.68
N PHE A 2 -18.44 -53.61 65.91
CA PHE A 2 -18.40 -53.56 64.47
C PHE A 2 -18.33 -52.07 64.02
N GLY A 3 -17.23 -51.69 63.37
CA GLY A 3 -17.06 -50.37 62.82
C GLY A 3 -17.71 -50.27 61.42
N LYS A 4 -18.73 -49.43 61.27
CA LYS A 4 -19.37 -49.11 59.98
C LYS A 4 -18.48 -48.17 59.17
N ARG A 5 -18.01 -48.63 57.99
CA ARG A 5 -17.34 -47.79 56.98
C ARG A 5 -18.41 -47.14 56.07
N PHE A 6 -18.50 -45.82 56.10
CA PHE A 6 -19.29 -45.04 55.16
C PHE A 6 -18.48 -44.85 53.85
N TYR A 7 -19.01 -45.34 52.74
CA TYR A 7 -18.52 -45.04 51.39
C TYR A 7 -19.26 -43.79 50.90
N VAL A 8 -18.54 -42.73 50.61
CA VAL A 8 -19.05 -41.53 49.93
C VAL A 8 -18.81 -41.78 48.42
N PRO A 9 -19.83 -41.80 47.57
CA PRO A 9 -19.62 -41.90 46.14
C PRO A 9 -19.18 -40.50 45.61
N ALA A 10 -17.96 -40.43 45.08
CA ALA A 10 -17.48 -39.26 44.35
C ALA A 10 -18.22 -39.18 43.02
N LEU A 11 -19.12 -38.23 42.88
CA LEU A 11 -19.83 -37.92 41.66
C LEU A 11 -18.87 -37.18 40.71
N LEU A 12 -18.28 -37.87 39.71
CA LEU A 12 -17.53 -37.25 38.63
C LEU A 12 -18.52 -36.49 37.74
N MET A 13 -18.60 -35.19 37.90
CA MET A 13 -19.20 -34.31 36.90
C MET A 13 -18.28 -34.26 35.66
N VAL A 14 -18.64 -35.01 34.63
CA VAL A 14 -18.06 -34.87 33.30
C VAL A 14 -18.61 -33.56 32.74
N ALA A 15 -17.82 -32.48 32.85
CA ALA A 15 -18.10 -31.25 32.16
C ALA A 15 -18.05 -31.54 30.64
N HIS A 16 -19.19 -31.55 29.98
CA HIS A 16 -19.29 -31.54 28.53
C HIS A 16 -18.85 -30.14 28.09
N VAL A 17 -17.59 -29.99 27.75
CA VAL A 17 -17.13 -28.86 26.99
C VAL A 17 -17.68 -29.02 25.56
N PRO A 18 -18.59 -28.17 25.09
CA PRO A 18 -19.00 -28.21 23.69
C PRO A 18 -17.74 -27.99 22.86
N ILE A 19 -17.34 -28.96 22.04
CA ILE A 19 -16.33 -28.77 21.01
C ILE A 19 -17.01 -27.81 20.02
N ALA A 20 -16.76 -26.52 20.19
CA ALA A 20 -17.07 -25.55 19.17
C ALA A 20 -16.24 -25.98 17.95
N CYS A 21 -16.91 -26.49 16.92
CA CYS A 21 -16.27 -26.68 15.61
C CYS A 21 -15.93 -25.27 15.10
N ALA A 22 -14.74 -24.78 15.47
CA ALA A 22 -14.18 -23.57 14.90
C ALA A 22 -14.06 -23.79 13.40
N GLN A 23 -14.84 -23.05 12.62
CA GLN A 23 -14.79 -23.12 11.17
C GLN A 23 -13.53 -22.38 10.71
N SER A 24 -12.41 -23.11 10.70
CA SER A 24 -11.14 -22.61 10.18
C SER A 24 -11.19 -22.59 8.66
N SER A 25 -10.84 -21.47 8.05
CA SER A 25 -10.72 -21.35 6.60
C SER A 25 -9.33 -20.89 6.23
N VAL A 26 -8.71 -21.53 5.24
CA VAL A 26 -7.49 -21.09 4.59
C VAL A 26 -7.78 -20.89 3.11
N THR A 27 -7.50 -19.73 2.59
CA THR A 27 -7.74 -19.38 1.20
C THR A 27 -6.42 -19.05 0.53
N LEU A 28 -6.12 -19.72 -0.58
CA LEU A 28 -5.13 -19.30 -1.54
C LEU A 28 -5.74 -18.18 -2.40
N PHE A 29 -5.01 -17.10 -2.60
CA PHE A 29 -5.43 -16.00 -3.45
C PHE A 29 -4.24 -15.36 -4.15
N GLY A 30 -4.50 -14.60 -5.21
CA GLY A 30 -3.45 -13.88 -5.91
C GLY A 30 -3.95 -12.98 -7.01
N ALA A 31 -2.98 -12.31 -7.60
CA ALA A 31 -3.15 -11.45 -8.75
C ALA A 31 -1.97 -11.65 -9.71
N LEU A 32 -2.22 -11.64 -11.00
CA LEU A 32 -1.20 -11.61 -12.03
C LEU A 32 -1.48 -10.41 -12.94
N ASP A 33 -0.48 -9.57 -13.12
CA ASP A 33 -0.49 -8.45 -14.05
C ASP A 33 0.73 -8.52 -14.96
N VAL A 34 0.51 -8.56 -16.27
CA VAL A 34 1.56 -8.60 -17.28
C VAL A 34 1.21 -7.67 -18.44
N GLY A 35 2.21 -7.16 -19.15
CA GLY A 35 1.94 -6.31 -20.29
C GLY A 35 3.17 -5.87 -21.06
N LEU A 36 2.90 -5.09 -22.11
CA LEU A 36 3.89 -4.45 -22.95
C LEU A 36 3.86 -2.95 -22.70
N SER A 37 5.00 -2.37 -22.42
CA SER A 37 5.18 -0.94 -22.19
C SER A 37 6.16 -0.35 -23.18
N TYR A 38 5.92 0.88 -23.58
CA TYR A 38 6.87 1.71 -24.31
C TYR A 38 7.15 2.97 -23.48
N VAL A 39 8.40 3.16 -23.07
CA VAL A 39 8.89 4.36 -22.41
C VAL A 39 9.60 5.23 -23.43
N SER A 40 9.17 6.48 -23.58
CA SER A 40 9.69 7.37 -24.62
C SER A 40 11.15 7.77 -24.42
N ASN A 41 11.59 7.83 -23.17
CA ASN A 41 12.94 8.22 -22.80
C ASN A 41 13.35 7.57 -21.48
N GLU A 42 14.18 6.55 -21.54
CA GLU A 42 14.79 5.84 -20.42
C GLU A 42 16.30 5.90 -20.60
N GLY A 43 16.99 6.73 -19.82
CA GLY A 43 18.42 6.96 -19.98
C GLY A 43 18.82 7.65 -21.30
N GLY A 44 17.91 8.29 -22.02
CA GLY A 44 18.14 8.93 -23.32
C GLY A 44 17.62 8.14 -24.51
N HIS A 45 17.04 6.97 -24.32
CA HIS A 45 16.56 6.08 -25.38
C HIS A 45 15.09 5.71 -25.16
N GLY A 46 14.38 5.46 -26.27
CA GLY A 46 13.07 4.79 -26.23
C GLY A 46 13.27 3.33 -25.84
N ASN A 47 12.42 2.80 -24.95
CA ASN A 47 12.49 1.43 -24.48
C ASN A 47 11.12 0.74 -24.62
N ALA A 48 11.05 -0.31 -25.43
CA ALA A 48 9.92 -1.22 -25.52
C ALA A 48 10.23 -2.47 -24.73
N LYS A 49 9.39 -2.78 -23.73
CA LYS A 49 9.66 -3.88 -22.80
C LYS A 49 8.40 -4.64 -22.40
N PHE A 50 8.59 -5.91 -22.10
CA PHE A 50 7.66 -6.68 -21.28
C PHE A 50 7.93 -6.33 -19.82
N ASP A 51 6.89 -5.97 -19.08
CA ASP A 51 6.97 -5.79 -17.64
C ASP A 51 5.70 -6.32 -16.97
N ASP A 52 5.80 -6.56 -15.67
CA ASP A 52 4.73 -7.13 -14.87
C ASP A 52 4.55 -6.34 -13.56
N GLY A 53 3.37 -6.53 -12.95
CA GLY A 53 3.09 -5.90 -11.66
C GLY A 53 2.88 -4.39 -11.71
N ILE A 54 2.49 -3.82 -12.84
CA ILE A 54 2.31 -2.37 -13.04
C ILE A 54 0.90 -1.91 -12.66
N PHE A 55 -0.16 -2.60 -13.12
CA PHE A 55 -1.51 -2.27 -12.70
C PHE A 55 -1.70 -2.57 -11.20
N THR A 56 -1.36 -3.78 -10.81
CA THR A 56 -1.16 -4.18 -9.42
C THR A 56 0.05 -5.10 -9.35
N PRO A 57 0.82 -5.11 -8.26
CA PRO A 57 1.86 -6.12 -8.08
C PRO A 57 1.32 -7.52 -8.28
N SER A 58 2.05 -8.38 -9.00
CA SER A 58 1.69 -9.79 -9.10
C SER A 58 1.95 -10.49 -7.78
N LEU A 59 0.94 -11.12 -7.21
CA LEU A 59 0.92 -11.60 -5.83
C LEU A 59 0.49 -13.05 -5.76
N LEU A 60 1.07 -13.77 -4.81
CA LEU A 60 0.63 -15.09 -4.34
C LEU A 60 0.50 -15.02 -2.83
N GLY A 61 -0.68 -15.35 -2.29
CA GLY A 61 -0.94 -15.21 -0.86
C GLY A 61 -1.79 -16.31 -0.26
N LEU A 62 -1.63 -16.48 1.04
CA LEU A 62 -2.47 -17.29 1.91
C LEU A 62 -3.08 -16.37 2.95
N ARG A 63 -4.37 -16.52 3.20
CA ARG A 63 -5.06 -15.89 4.31
C ARG A 63 -5.98 -16.91 4.99
N GLY A 64 -6.15 -16.74 6.28
CA GLY A 64 -7.06 -17.59 7.01
C GLY A 64 -7.69 -16.91 8.20
N SER A 65 -8.76 -17.50 8.68
CA SER A 65 -9.44 -17.07 9.89
C SER A 65 -9.95 -18.28 10.66
N GLU A 66 -9.93 -18.19 11.99
CA GLU A 66 -10.46 -19.15 12.93
C GLU A 66 -11.37 -18.42 13.92
N ASP A 67 -12.62 -18.85 14.02
CA ASP A 67 -13.56 -18.30 15.01
C ASP A 67 -13.21 -18.83 16.40
N VAL A 68 -12.89 -17.93 17.32
CA VAL A 68 -12.53 -18.28 18.71
C VAL A 68 -13.67 -17.98 19.71
N GLY A 69 -14.86 -17.65 19.19
CA GLY A 69 -16.05 -17.33 19.99
C GLY A 69 -16.11 -15.88 20.42
N GLY A 70 -17.25 -15.49 21.02
CA GLY A 70 -17.45 -14.12 21.51
C GLY A 70 -17.41 -13.02 20.45
N GLY A 71 -17.64 -13.36 19.17
CA GLY A 71 -17.51 -12.41 18.05
C GLY A 71 -16.05 -12.11 17.67
N SER A 72 -15.11 -12.95 18.12
CA SER A 72 -13.68 -12.77 17.86
C SER A 72 -13.17 -13.85 16.91
N LYS A 73 -12.22 -13.47 16.05
CA LYS A 73 -11.51 -14.37 15.12
C LYS A 73 -10.02 -14.15 15.22
N VAL A 74 -9.25 -15.23 15.20
CA VAL A 74 -7.82 -15.16 14.89
C VAL A 74 -7.68 -15.13 13.38
N ILE A 75 -6.88 -14.19 12.87
CA ILE A 75 -6.65 -13.99 11.44
C ILE A 75 -5.17 -14.05 11.13
N PHE A 76 -4.81 -14.50 9.93
CA PHE A 76 -3.46 -14.36 9.41
C PHE A 76 -3.47 -14.04 7.92
N GLN A 77 -2.38 -13.40 7.46
CA GLN A 77 -2.13 -13.20 6.04
C GLN A 77 -0.63 -13.29 5.74
N LEU A 78 -0.30 -14.06 4.70
CA LEU A 78 1.06 -14.27 4.20
C LEU A 78 1.04 -14.01 2.70
N VAL A 79 1.85 -13.04 2.20
CA VAL A 79 1.84 -12.63 0.80
C VAL A 79 3.25 -12.49 0.26
N SER A 80 3.50 -13.15 -0.87
CA SER A 80 4.67 -13.01 -1.71
C SER A 80 4.36 -12.10 -2.89
N GLN A 81 5.31 -11.28 -3.31
CA GLN A 81 5.28 -10.65 -4.63
C GLN A 81 6.13 -11.47 -5.58
N ILE A 82 5.60 -11.75 -6.76
CA ILE A 82 6.26 -12.55 -7.79
C ILE A 82 6.38 -11.75 -9.08
N SER A 83 7.36 -12.11 -9.91
CA SER A 83 7.48 -11.62 -11.28
C SER A 83 7.10 -12.73 -12.24
N PRO A 84 5.94 -12.68 -12.90
CA PRO A 84 5.59 -13.65 -13.94
C PRO A 84 6.56 -13.65 -15.13
N GLY A 85 7.18 -12.51 -15.43
CA GLY A 85 8.16 -12.40 -16.50
C GLY A 85 9.44 -13.19 -16.30
N THR A 86 9.85 -13.40 -15.03
CA THR A 86 11.11 -14.09 -14.70
C THR A 86 10.92 -15.33 -13.83
N GLY A 87 9.74 -15.51 -13.23
CA GLY A 87 9.47 -16.54 -12.21
C GLY A 87 10.09 -16.24 -10.84
N ALA A 88 10.68 -15.07 -10.64
CA ALA A 88 11.37 -14.71 -9.41
C ALA A 88 10.42 -14.24 -8.31
N LEU A 89 10.85 -14.38 -7.04
CA LEU A 89 10.28 -13.66 -5.91
C LEU A 89 10.84 -12.23 -5.87
N ILE A 90 9.96 -11.27 -5.60
CA ILE A 90 10.34 -9.87 -5.42
C ILE A 90 10.39 -9.54 -3.93
N GLY A 91 11.56 -9.08 -3.46
CA GLY A 91 11.84 -8.76 -2.06
C GLY A 91 12.73 -9.78 -1.36
N ASN A 92 13.07 -9.51 -0.10
CA ASN A 92 14.06 -10.27 0.67
C ASN A 92 13.41 -11.34 1.57
N GLY A 93 12.50 -12.14 1.04
CA GLY A 93 11.86 -13.22 1.80
C GLY A 93 10.62 -13.77 1.11
N LEU A 94 10.23 -14.99 1.51
CA LEU A 94 9.08 -15.68 0.91
C LEU A 94 7.78 -14.87 1.07
N PHE A 95 7.55 -14.28 2.24
CA PHE A 95 6.37 -13.45 2.51
C PHE A 95 6.74 -11.99 2.80
N ALA A 96 7.70 -11.46 2.02
CA ALA A 96 8.23 -10.12 2.23
C ALA A 96 7.17 -9.00 2.03
N ARG A 97 6.09 -9.29 1.29
CA ARG A 97 5.06 -8.28 1.06
C ARG A 97 4.15 -8.09 2.26
N THR A 98 3.69 -9.19 2.87
CA THR A 98 2.86 -9.14 4.09
C THR A 98 3.01 -10.45 4.84
N ALA A 99 3.21 -10.37 6.16
CA ALA A 99 3.26 -11.54 7.04
C ALA A 99 2.81 -11.12 8.43
N TYR A 100 1.54 -11.36 8.76
CA TYR A 100 1.00 -11.03 10.07
C TYR A 100 0.01 -12.08 10.60
N VAL A 101 -0.15 -12.09 11.91
CA VAL A 101 -1.23 -12.75 12.64
C VAL A 101 -1.92 -11.71 13.52
N GLY A 102 -3.19 -11.91 13.82
CA GLY A 102 -3.91 -10.96 14.67
C GLY A 102 -5.24 -11.48 15.18
N VAL A 103 -5.94 -10.62 15.92
CA VAL A 103 -7.28 -10.85 16.41
C VAL A 103 -8.19 -9.75 15.86
N GLN A 104 -9.32 -10.15 15.32
CA GLN A 104 -10.39 -9.29 14.83
C GLN A 104 -11.64 -9.49 15.68
N ASN A 105 -12.27 -8.40 16.09
CA ASN A 105 -13.56 -8.40 16.74
C ASN A 105 -14.41 -7.24 16.22
N ASP A 106 -15.66 -7.50 15.87
CA ASP A 106 -16.53 -6.51 15.22
C ASP A 106 -16.83 -5.29 16.10
N ARG A 107 -16.74 -5.43 17.43
CA ARG A 107 -16.99 -4.34 18.38
C ARG A 107 -15.73 -3.66 18.90
N LEU A 108 -14.61 -4.38 18.96
CA LEU A 108 -13.36 -3.90 19.52
C LEU A 108 -12.34 -3.46 18.48
N GLY A 109 -12.52 -3.88 17.21
CA GLY A 109 -11.59 -3.62 16.13
C GLY A 109 -10.64 -4.78 15.85
N THR A 110 -9.55 -4.47 15.17
CA THR A 110 -8.56 -5.46 14.70
C THR A 110 -7.17 -5.11 15.22
N LEU A 111 -6.50 -6.06 15.84
CA LEU A 111 -5.12 -5.95 16.29
C LEU A 111 -4.26 -6.98 15.57
N THR A 112 -3.22 -6.54 14.86
CA THR A 112 -2.33 -7.40 14.09
C THR A 112 -0.86 -7.18 14.45
N PHE A 113 -0.06 -8.24 14.28
CA PHE A 113 1.36 -8.30 14.63
C PHE A 113 2.15 -8.86 13.46
N GLY A 114 3.19 -8.18 13.00
CA GLY A 114 4.06 -8.68 11.93
C GLY A 114 4.48 -7.62 10.91
N ASN A 115 4.84 -8.08 9.70
CA ASN A 115 5.20 -7.24 8.57
C ASN A 115 3.94 -6.85 7.79
N GLN A 116 3.63 -5.56 7.71
CA GLN A 116 2.37 -5.07 7.15
C GLN A 116 2.47 -3.64 6.63
N TYR A 117 1.45 -3.19 5.91
CA TYR A 117 1.35 -1.81 5.45
C TYR A 117 1.09 -0.86 6.61
N GLU A 118 1.69 0.31 6.52
CA GLU A 118 1.34 1.47 7.31
C GLU A 118 0.19 2.26 6.67
N PHE A 119 -0.28 3.33 7.28
CA PHE A 119 -1.55 3.93 6.92
C PHE A 119 -1.51 4.88 5.72
N MET A 120 -0.34 5.32 5.21
CA MET A 120 -0.31 6.06 3.93
C MET A 120 -0.84 5.18 2.80
N ALA A 121 -0.39 3.91 2.73
CA ALA A 121 -0.91 2.94 1.77
C ALA A 121 -2.33 2.47 2.13
N ASP A 122 -2.54 1.97 3.37
CA ASP A 122 -3.82 1.35 3.73
C ASP A 122 -5.00 2.31 3.71
N THR A 123 -4.78 3.57 4.10
CA THR A 123 -5.86 4.54 4.25
C THR A 123 -6.05 5.40 3.01
N LEU A 124 -4.97 5.90 2.38
CA LEU A 124 -5.13 6.83 1.25
C LEU A 124 -5.33 6.11 -0.07
N PHE A 125 -4.63 4.98 -0.31
CA PHE A 125 -4.77 4.24 -1.55
C PHE A 125 -5.94 3.25 -1.50
N PHE A 126 -5.97 2.36 -0.51
CA PHE A 126 -6.96 1.28 -0.46
C PHE A 126 -8.37 1.74 -0.05
N SER A 127 -8.54 2.91 0.58
CA SER A 127 -9.87 3.48 0.84
C SER A 127 -10.47 4.23 -0.36
N GLY A 128 -9.70 4.39 -1.46
CA GLY A 128 -10.17 4.98 -2.70
C GLY A 128 -10.19 6.51 -2.72
N THR A 129 -9.37 7.17 -1.89
CA THR A 129 -9.18 8.63 -1.98
C THR A 129 -8.38 9.04 -3.21
N ASP A 130 -7.67 8.11 -3.85
CA ASP A 130 -7.04 8.25 -5.16
C ASP A 130 -7.80 7.39 -6.18
N ALA A 131 -8.87 7.94 -6.75
CA ALA A 131 -9.72 7.19 -7.65
C ALA A 131 -9.06 6.86 -9.00
N ALA A 132 -8.09 7.65 -9.45
CA ALA A 132 -7.39 7.38 -10.70
C ALA A 132 -6.33 6.29 -10.54
N ALA A 133 -5.66 6.20 -9.41
CA ALA A 133 -4.70 5.13 -9.14
C ALA A 133 -5.35 3.73 -9.18
N ASP A 134 -6.63 3.63 -8.81
CA ASP A 134 -7.40 2.39 -8.89
C ASP A 134 -7.56 1.84 -10.33
N VAL A 135 -7.37 2.67 -11.35
CA VAL A 135 -7.43 2.25 -12.76
C VAL A 135 -6.12 2.42 -13.54
N ALA A 136 -5.17 3.15 -13.02
CA ALA A 136 -3.89 3.45 -13.68
C ALA A 136 -2.69 2.72 -13.07
N GLY A 137 -2.81 2.23 -11.85
CA GLY A 137 -1.78 1.47 -11.16
C GLY A 137 -0.52 2.28 -10.86
N LEU A 138 0.63 1.60 -10.83
CA LEU A 138 1.91 2.20 -10.42
C LEU A 138 2.31 3.43 -11.23
N TYR A 139 1.98 3.48 -12.51
CA TYR A 139 2.35 4.62 -13.35
C TYR A 139 1.66 5.92 -12.92
N ASN A 140 0.53 5.83 -12.21
CA ASN A 140 -0.13 7.01 -11.64
C ASN A 140 0.50 7.49 -10.33
N LEU A 141 1.34 6.68 -9.67
CA LEU A 141 1.87 6.99 -8.35
C LEU A 141 3.13 7.87 -8.44
N ARG A 142 3.76 8.22 -7.31
CA ARG A 142 4.70 9.34 -7.21
C ARG A 142 6.15 8.88 -7.35
N ASN A 143 6.90 9.59 -8.21
CA ASN A 143 8.34 9.52 -8.33
C ASN A 143 8.86 10.94 -8.66
N GLY A 144 9.11 11.29 -9.93
CA GLY A 144 9.48 12.62 -10.36
C GLY A 144 10.97 12.96 -10.21
N PRO A 145 11.36 14.23 -10.43
CA PRO A 145 12.75 14.69 -10.49
C PRO A 145 13.40 14.87 -9.09
N PHE A 146 13.04 14.03 -8.11
CA PHE A 146 13.39 14.24 -6.71
C PHE A 146 14.47 13.28 -6.20
N ARG A 147 15.39 12.79 -7.02
CA ARG A 147 16.45 11.83 -6.62
C ARG A 147 17.27 12.31 -5.40
N LYS A 148 17.49 13.62 -5.27
CA LYS A 148 18.18 14.24 -4.12
C LYS A 148 17.42 14.10 -2.80
N LEU A 149 16.14 13.68 -2.83
CA LEU A 149 15.39 13.31 -1.63
C LEU A 149 16.10 12.17 -0.88
N ALA A 150 16.76 11.28 -1.62
CA ALA A 150 17.66 10.23 -1.12
C ALA A 150 17.01 9.37 -0.03
N LEU A 151 15.79 8.86 -0.31
CA LEU A 151 15.11 7.96 0.61
C LEU A 151 15.93 6.70 0.83
N PRO A 152 16.14 6.26 2.09
CA PRO A 152 16.94 5.09 2.40
C PRO A 152 16.42 3.80 1.73
N GLY A 153 17.32 3.03 1.11
CA GLY A 153 16.99 1.76 0.43
C GLY A 153 16.11 1.91 -0.81
N ASN A 154 15.95 3.13 -1.32
CA ASN A 154 15.07 3.44 -2.45
C ASN A 154 15.83 3.39 -3.78
N PRO A 155 15.35 2.66 -4.82
CA PRO A 155 16.10 2.44 -6.06
C PRO A 155 16.35 3.71 -6.87
N THR A 156 15.44 4.68 -6.84
CA THR A 156 15.59 5.96 -7.54
C THR A 156 15.99 7.12 -6.63
N GLY A 157 15.95 6.89 -5.31
CA GLY A 157 16.02 7.94 -4.28
C GLY A 157 14.67 8.61 -4.00
N ALA A 158 13.67 8.43 -4.87
CA ALA A 158 12.35 9.04 -4.75
C ALA A 158 11.19 8.14 -5.24
N PHE A 159 11.42 6.85 -5.53
CA PHE A 159 10.35 5.92 -5.90
C PHE A 159 9.34 5.80 -4.77
N ASP A 160 8.04 6.00 -5.09
CA ASP A 160 6.95 5.92 -4.12
C ASP A 160 7.22 6.76 -2.85
N TRP A 161 7.69 7.99 -3.04
CA TRP A 161 8.15 8.82 -1.93
C TRP A 161 7.06 9.16 -0.91
N ASP A 162 5.79 9.09 -1.28
CA ASP A 162 4.66 9.27 -0.36
C ASP A 162 4.10 7.96 0.20
N ARG A 163 4.71 6.80 -0.16
CA ARG A 163 4.40 5.44 0.32
C ARG A 163 3.06 4.88 -0.15
N MET A 164 2.33 5.57 -1.00
CA MET A 164 0.99 5.15 -1.43
C MET A 164 0.98 3.90 -2.32
N ALA A 165 2.03 3.66 -3.10
CA ALA A 165 2.16 2.40 -3.84
C ALA A 165 2.38 1.17 -2.93
N GLY A 166 2.58 1.40 -1.64
CA GLY A 166 2.87 0.36 -0.67
C GLY A 166 4.17 -0.37 -0.96
N SER A 167 5.17 0.31 -1.55
CA SER A 167 6.50 -0.25 -1.80
C SER A 167 7.25 -0.53 -0.50
N GLN A 168 6.96 0.22 0.54
CA GLN A 168 7.56 0.09 1.86
C GLN A 168 6.55 -0.47 2.86
N ARG A 169 6.80 -1.67 3.36
CA ARG A 169 6.07 -2.30 4.47
C ARG A 169 6.87 -2.10 5.73
N VAL A 170 6.19 -2.19 6.86
CA VAL A 170 6.77 -2.00 8.17
C VAL A 170 6.84 -3.33 8.90
N ALA A 171 8.06 -3.81 9.13
CA ALA A 171 8.32 -5.04 9.88
C ALA A 171 8.22 -4.80 11.40
N ASN A 172 8.04 -5.90 12.15
CA ASN A 172 7.98 -5.88 13.62
C ASN A 172 6.91 -4.91 14.18
N ALA A 173 5.79 -4.77 13.45
CA ALA A 173 4.75 -3.82 13.75
C ALA A 173 3.62 -4.44 14.58
N VAL A 174 3.08 -3.62 15.47
CA VAL A 174 1.78 -3.79 16.11
C VAL A 174 0.86 -2.74 15.53
N LYS A 175 -0.26 -3.17 14.96
CA LYS A 175 -1.21 -2.30 14.27
C LYS A 175 -2.61 -2.54 14.80
N PHE A 176 -3.27 -1.46 15.17
CA PHE A 176 -4.68 -1.45 15.57
C PHE A 176 -5.52 -0.67 14.58
N VAL A 177 -6.68 -1.21 14.24
CA VAL A 177 -7.72 -0.54 13.44
C VAL A 177 -9.04 -0.63 14.21
N SER A 178 -9.66 0.50 14.48
CA SER A 178 -10.94 0.57 15.19
C SER A 178 -12.08 -0.08 14.40
N PRO A 179 -13.19 -0.45 15.04
CA PRO A 179 -14.42 -0.66 14.30
C PRO A 179 -14.88 0.65 13.65
N VAL A 180 -15.79 0.54 12.67
CA VAL A 180 -16.44 1.71 12.07
C VAL A 180 -17.52 2.22 13.01
N ILE A 181 -17.44 3.48 13.43
CA ILE A 181 -18.39 4.15 14.33
C ILE A 181 -18.94 5.37 13.60
N HIS A 182 -20.21 5.33 13.22
CA HIS A 182 -20.88 6.40 12.46
C HIS A 182 -20.10 6.83 11.20
N GLY A 183 -19.55 5.86 10.47
CA GLY A 183 -18.76 6.09 9.27
C GLY A 183 -17.29 6.40 9.52
N LEU A 184 -16.87 6.67 10.77
CA LEU A 184 -15.49 6.96 11.12
C LEU A 184 -14.73 5.69 11.54
N LYS A 185 -13.51 5.52 11.03
CA LYS A 185 -12.54 4.48 11.37
C LYS A 185 -11.21 5.14 11.67
N ALA A 186 -10.52 4.69 12.71
CA ALA A 186 -9.21 5.19 13.12
C ALA A 186 -8.19 4.06 13.17
N GLY A 187 -6.92 4.38 12.89
CA GLY A 187 -5.83 3.43 12.94
C GLY A 187 -4.60 3.97 13.67
N ALA A 188 -3.86 3.07 14.32
CA ALA A 188 -2.58 3.34 14.94
C ALA A 188 -1.61 2.17 14.73
N LEU A 189 -0.35 2.46 14.42
CA LEU A 189 0.71 1.47 14.24
C LEU A 189 1.97 1.92 14.97
N TYR A 190 2.60 0.98 15.64
CA TYR A 190 3.94 1.13 16.18
C TYR A 190 4.79 -0.07 15.76
N ALA A 191 5.97 0.20 15.21
CA ALA A 191 6.94 -0.84 14.90
C ALA A 191 8.24 -0.62 15.69
N PHE A 192 8.77 -1.71 16.19
CA PHE A 192 9.97 -1.73 17.02
C PHE A 192 11.22 -1.78 16.14
N GLY A 193 12.16 -0.87 16.37
CA GLY A 193 13.44 -0.86 15.65
C GLY A 193 14.44 -1.91 16.13
N GLY A 194 14.13 -2.63 17.24
CA GLY A 194 14.99 -3.69 17.75
C GLY A 194 16.36 -3.23 18.29
N VAL A 195 16.50 -1.95 18.66
CA VAL A 195 17.76 -1.38 19.16
C VAL A 195 17.83 -1.54 20.68
N PRO A 196 18.80 -2.31 21.23
CA PRO A 196 18.95 -2.50 22.66
C PRO A 196 19.12 -1.17 23.41
N GLY A 197 18.40 -1.01 24.52
CA GLY A 197 18.44 0.20 25.34
C GLY A 197 17.65 1.40 24.81
N SER A 198 16.99 1.28 23.64
CA SER A 198 16.21 2.38 23.05
C SER A 198 14.97 1.90 22.32
N ILE A 199 13.80 2.05 22.91
CA ILE A 199 12.52 1.71 22.29
C ILE A 199 12.17 2.64 21.09
N GLY A 200 12.70 3.86 21.09
CA GLY A 200 12.43 4.87 20.06
C GLY A 200 13.42 4.91 18.92
N ALA A 201 14.51 4.15 18.95
CA ALA A 201 15.49 4.09 17.87
C ALA A 201 15.04 3.09 16.80
N GLY A 202 15.06 3.52 15.52
CA GLY A 202 14.62 2.68 14.39
C GLY A 202 13.13 2.35 14.38
N ASN A 203 12.33 3.04 15.20
CA ASN A 203 10.89 2.79 15.25
C ASN A 203 10.15 3.41 14.07
N THR A 204 8.98 2.85 13.76
CA THR A 204 7.99 3.47 12.87
C THR A 204 6.72 3.74 13.66
N VAL A 205 6.16 4.94 13.49
CA VAL A 205 4.84 5.33 14.00
C VAL A 205 3.96 5.71 12.82
N SER A 206 2.73 5.20 12.81
CA SER A 206 1.75 5.60 11.80
C SER A 206 0.36 5.71 12.42
N ALA A 207 -0.46 6.62 11.89
CA ALA A 207 -1.84 6.83 12.32
C ALA A 207 -2.72 7.22 11.14
N SER A 208 -4.02 6.97 11.27
CA SER A 208 -4.99 7.37 10.26
C SER A 208 -6.37 7.66 10.82
N LEU A 209 -7.10 8.44 10.03
CA LEU A 209 -8.55 8.61 10.13
C LEU A 209 -9.15 8.38 8.75
N ASP A 210 -10.28 7.70 8.69
CA ASP A 210 -11.02 7.35 7.48
C ASP A 210 -12.50 7.55 7.77
N TYR A 211 -13.21 8.28 6.90
CA TYR A 211 -14.61 8.59 7.06
C TYR A 211 -15.37 8.31 5.77
N GLU A 212 -16.42 7.52 5.86
CA GLU A 212 -17.32 7.19 4.75
C GLU A 212 -18.77 7.49 5.14
N ALA A 213 -19.44 8.32 4.32
CA ALA A 213 -20.86 8.67 4.50
C ALA A 213 -21.57 8.79 3.14
N GLY A 214 -22.31 7.76 2.78
CA GLY A 214 -23.03 7.70 1.50
C GLY A 214 -22.07 7.80 0.30
N PRO A 215 -22.21 8.82 -0.57
CA PRO A 215 -21.32 8.99 -1.72
C PRO A 215 -19.97 9.64 -1.38
N PHE A 216 -19.83 10.23 -0.20
CA PHE A 216 -18.64 10.96 0.23
C PHE A 216 -17.74 10.09 1.10
N GLY A 217 -16.43 10.11 0.79
CA GLY A 217 -15.39 9.57 1.64
C GLY A 217 -14.23 10.55 1.77
N ALA A 218 -13.58 10.56 2.94
CA ALA A 218 -12.39 11.36 3.20
C ALA A 218 -11.45 10.61 4.14
N ALA A 219 -10.16 10.74 3.93
CA ALA A 219 -9.17 10.07 4.76
C ALA A 219 -7.93 10.94 4.95
N ALA A 220 -7.24 10.72 6.07
CA ALA A 220 -5.94 11.31 6.37
C ALA A 220 -5.03 10.28 7.03
N ALA A 221 -3.74 10.34 6.72
CA ALA A 221 -2.73 9.46 7.28
C ALA A 221 -1.43 10.19 7.56
N TYR A 222 -0.68 9.65 8.51
CA TYR A 222 0.65 10.09 8.90
C TYR A 222 1.55 8.88 9.14
N THR A 223 2.80 8.96 8.70
CA THR A 223 3.83 7.97 9.01
C THR A 223 5.16 8.66 9.26
N ASN A 224 5.86 8.23 10.29
CA ASN A 224 7.25 8.61 10.56
C ASN A 224 8.07 7.34 10.77
N GLU A 225 9.01 7.07 9.88
CA GLU A 225 9.93 5.94 9.96
C GLU A 225 11.34 6.43 10.22
N LYS A 226 12.06 5.80 11.15
CA LYS A 226 13.44 6.11 11.48
C LYS A 226 14.37 5.02 10.93
N TYR A 227 15.25 5.42 10.03
CA TYR A 227 16.20 4.55 9.35
C TYR A 227 17.60 4.63 9.97
N GLY A 228 18.40 3.55 9.80
CA GLY A 228 19.81 3.52 10.15
C GLY A 228 20.11 3.57 11.64
N ALA A 229 19.15 3.27 12.51
CA ALA A 229 19.36 3.25 13.94
C ALA A 229 20.29 2.11 14.34
N GLN A 230 21.44 2.47 14.91
CA GLN A 230 22.40 1.57 15.57
C GLN A 230 22.66 2.10 16.97
N PRO A 231 23.10 1.28 17.92
CA PRO A 231 23.52 1.78 19.24
C PRO A 231 24.54 2.93 19.10
N GLY A 232 24.18 4.12 19.62
CA GLY A 232 25.04 5.32 19.57
C GLY A 232 24.97 6.14 18.26
N SER A 233 24.16 5.75 17.26
CA SER A 233 23.94 6.53 16.04
C SER A 233 22.64 7.34 16.06
N VAL A 234 22.61 8.43 15.29
CA VAL A 234 21.36 9.21 15.07
C VAL A 234 20.60 8.59 13.90
N ALA A 235 19.40 8.12 14.17
CA ALA A 235 18.52 7.60 13.14
C ALA A 235 17.97 8.74 12.26
N THR A 236 17.95 8.52 10.95
CA THR A 236 17.32 9.44 10.00
C THR A 236 15.80 9.26 10.02
N SER A 237 15.07 10.34 10.19
CA SER A 237 13.61 10.37 10.17
C SER A 237 13.12 10.72 8.76
N VAL A 238 12.24 9.88 8.20
CA VAL A 238 11.44 10.20 7.02
C VAL A 238 9.98 10.28 7.44
N ARG A 239 9.35 11.42 7.20
CA ARG A 239 7.99 11.72 7.58
C ARG A 239 7.11 11.91 6.37
N ASN A 240 5.95 11.26 6.37
CA ASN A 240 4.92 11.39 5.37
C ASN A 240 3.60 11.79 6.04
N TRP A 241 2.81 12.61 5.38
CA TRP A 241 1.41 12.78 5.68
C TRP A 241 0.63 13.03 4.39
N GLY A 242 -0.64 12.72 4.41
CA GLY A 242 -1.54 12.97 3.31
C GLY A 242 -2.98 13.03 3.77
N ALA A 243 -3.80 13.68 2.96
CA ALA A 243 -5.24 13.73 3.12
C ALA A 243 -5.90 13.77 1.75
N GLY A 244 -7.02 13.08 1.61
CA GLY A 244 -7.78 13.02 0.37
C GLY A 244 -9.25 12.84 0.62
N ALA A 245 -10.04 13.06 -0.44
CA ALA A 245 -11.46 12.82 -0.43
C ALA A 245 -11.92 12.33 -1.79
N HIS A 246 -13.00 11.57 -1.80
CA HIS A 246 -13.69 11.19 -3.02
C HIS A 246 -15.20 11.45 -2.92
N TYR A 247 -15.84 11.57 -4.07
CA TYR A 247 -17.27 11.70 -4.18
C TYR A 247 -17.80 10.89 -5.37
N ARG A 248 -18.77 10.01 -5.10
CA ARG A 248 -19.39 9.15 -6.11
C ARG A 248 -20.65 9.79 -6.66
N ILE A 249 -20.71 10.00 -7.97
CA ILE A 249 -21.86 10.59 -8.68
C ILE A 249 -22.28 9.64 -9.79
N GLY A 250 -23.32 8.83 -9.54
CA GLY A 250 -23.76 7.82 -10.51
C GLY A 250 -22.61 6.87 -10.90
N PRO A 251 -22.20 6.81 -12.18
CA PRO A 251 -21.11 5.95 -12.64
C PRO A 251 -19.70 6.55 -12.42
N ALA A 252 -19.61 7.78 -11.95
CA ALA A 252 -18.34 8.49 -11.74
C ALA A 252 -17.90 8.42 -10.26
N ASN A 253 -16.58 8.30 -10.04
CA ASN A 253 -15.92 8.53 -8.77
C ASN A 253 -14.86 9.61 -8.98
N LEU A 254 -15.00 10.76 -8.33
CA LEU A 254 -14.07 11.87 -8.39
C LEU A 254 -13.24 11.91 -7.12
N SER A 255 -11.98 12.30 -7.21
CA SER A 255 -11.09 12.40 -6.05
C SER A 255 -10.18 13.61 -6.10
N ALA A 256 -9.74 14.03 -4.92
CA ALA A 256 -8.65 14.96 -4.72
C ALA A 256 -7.78 14.48 -3.55
N LEU A 257 -6.47 14.63 -3.70
CA LEU A 257 -5.50 14.11 -2.75
C LEU A 257 -4.31 15.07 -2.62
N VAL A 258 -3.80 15.22 -1.41
CA VAL A 258 -2.54 15.91 -1.13
C VAL A 258 -1.66 14.97 -0.31
N THR A 259 -0.40 14.82 -0.70
CA THR A 259 0.59 14.03 0.07
C THR A 259 1.89 14.80 0.21
N THR A 260 2.70 14.43 1.21
CA THR A 260 4.01 15.03 1.46
C THR A 260 5.03 13.98 1.89
N VAL A 261 6.29 14.37 1.73
CA VAL A 261 7.44 13.70 2.35
C VAL A 261 8.44 14.72 2.86
N HIS A 262 9.11 14.39 3.98
CA HIS A 262 10.29 15.10 4.46
C HIS A 262 11.35 14.11 4.92
N ASN A 263 12.54 14.14 4.32
CA ASN A 263 13.71 13.39 4.77
C ASN A 263 14.63 14.30 5.58
N ALA A 264 14.77 14.03 6.87
CA ALA A 264 15.57 14.83 7.79
C ALA A 264 17.09 14.79 7.49
N ALA A 265 17.59 13.74 6.81
CA ALA A 265 19.00 13.63 6.47
C ALA A 265 19.39 14.53 5.29
N SER A 266 18.59 14.51 4.22
CA SER A 266 18.83 15.36 3.04
C SER A 266 18.27 16.77 3.19
N GLY A 267 17.38 17.01 4.15
CA GLY A 267 16.57 18.24 4.25
C GLY A 267 15.55 18.37 3.11
N GLY A 268 15.45 17.36 2.24
CA GLY A 268 14.54 17.33 1.11
C GLY A 268 13.08 17.17 1.56
N SER A 269 12.20 17.94 0.93
CA SER A 269 10.76 17.82 1.11
C SER A 269 10.07 17.93 -0.25
N VAL A 270 9.05 17.11 -0.45
CA VAL A 270 8.14 17.21 -1.60
C VAL A 270 6.72 17.26 -1.09
N TRP A 271 5.87 18.04 -1.74
CA TRP A 271 4.43 17.95 -1.63
C TRP A 271 3.82 17.71 -3.00
N MET A 272 2.66 17.10 -3.02
CA MET A 272 1.89 16.81 -4.23
C MET A 272 0.43 17.17 -4.00
N ALA A 273 -0.21 17.67 -5.06
CA ALA A 273 -1.66 17.77 -5.16
C ALA A 273 -2.12 17.06 -6.44
N GLU A 274 -3.16 16.27 -6.32
CA GLU A 274 -3.76 15.48 -7.39
C GLU A 274 -5.26 15.66 -7.40
N SER A 275 -5.85 15.64 -8.60
CA SER A 275 -7.28 15.57 -8.81
C SER A 275 -7.56 14.73 -10.05
N GLY A 276 -8.51 13.82 -9.91
CA GLY A 276 -8.86 12.91 -10.99
C GLY A 276 -10.14 12.16 -10.72
N GLY A 277 -10.33 11.10 -11.47
CA GLY A 277 -11.51 10.27 -11.26
C GLY A 277 -11.63 9.13 -12.27
N THR A 278 -12.67 8.35 -12.06
CA THR A 278 -13.03 7.22 -12.91
C THR A 278 -14.47 7.31 -13.35
N TRP A 279 -14.78 6.72 -14.47
CA TRP A 279 -16.12 6.65 -15.04
C TRP A 279 -16.41 5.27 -15.61
N GLN A 280 -17.46 4.62 -15.13
CA GLN A 280 -18.01 3.40 -15.73
C GLN A 280 -18.86 3.78 -16.95
N LEU A 281 -18.30 3.69 -18.17
CA LEU A 281 -18.97 4.10 -19.40
C LEU A 281 -20.08 3.12 -19.82
N SER A 282 -19.81 1.81 -19.68
CA SER A 282 -20.75 0.73 -20.00
C SER A 282 -20.42 -0.47 -19.13
N GLY A 283 -21.20 -1.55 -19.20
CA GLY A 283 -20.96 -2.75 -18.38
C GLY A 283 -19.50 -3.20 -18.31
N PRO A 284 -18.79 -3.42 -19.45
CA PRO A 284 -17.39 -3.87 -19.40
C PRO A 284 -16.35 -2.74 -19.41
N VAL A 285 -16.69 -1.49 -19.78
CA VAL A 285 -15.74 -0.41 -20.03
C VAL A 285 -15.69 0.60 -18.92
N ARG A 286 -14.52 0.79 -18.34
CA ARG A 286 -14.21 1.84 -17.34
C ARG A 286 -13.05 2.69 -17.84
N ILE A 287 -13.13 3.97 -17.64
CA ILE A 287 -12.04 4.91 -17.91
C ILE A 287 -11.63 5.64 -16.64
N GLY A 288 -10.40 6.12 -16.60
CA GLY A 288 -9.90 6.98 -15.55
C GLY A 288 -8.89 7.97 -16.08
N ALA A 289 -8.81 9.12 -15.44
CA ALA A 289 -7.79 10.13 -15.72
C ALA A 289 -7.53 10.96 -14.47
N ASP A 290 -6.31 11.46 -14.36
CA ASP A 290 -5.91 12.37 -13.30
C ASP A 290 -4.86 13.38 -13.79
N TYR A 291 -4.73 14.43 -13.01
CA TYR A 291 -3.64 15.39 -13.08
C TYR A 291 -3.02 15.56 -11.72
N MET A 292 -1.69 15.54 -11.70
CA MET A 292 -0.86 15.62 -10.50
C MET A 292 0.20 16.69 -10.67
N TYR A 293 0.36 17.53 -9.63
CA TYR A 293 1.46 18.49 -9.50
C TYR A 293 2.31 18.15 -8.28
N MET A 294 3.62 18.04 -8.46
CA MET A 294 4.60 17.71 -7.42
C MET A 294 5.62 18.85 -7.32
N LYS A 295 6.00 19.25 -6.09
CA LYS A 295 6.95 20.36 -5.85
C LYS A 295 7.93 20.02 -4.73
N GLY A 296 9.22 20.04 -5.05
CA GLY A 296 10.33 19.97 -4.12
C GLY A 296 10.68 21.32 -3.50
N ASN A 297 11.34 21.28 -2.34
CA ASN A 297 11.89 22.47 -1.67
C ASN A 297 13.29 22.84 -2.22
N ALA A 298 13.95 23.84 -1.61
CA ALA A 298 15.28 24.32 -2.02
C ALA A 298 16.38 23.23 -1.96
N ALA A 299 16.30 22.28 -1.02
CA ALA A 299 17.23 21.14 -0.98
C ALA A 299 17.09 20.22 -2.19
N LEU A 300 15.99 20.30 -2.91
CA LEU A 300 15.70 19.59 -4.15
C LEU A 300 15.70 20.54 -5.36
N ASP A 301 16.49 21.61 -5.31
CA ASP A 301 16.64 22.63 -6.36
C ASP A 301 15.31 23.36 -6.70
N ASN A 302 14.30 23.29 -5.86
CA ASN A 302 12.93 23.71 -6.12
C ASN A 302 12.32 23.05 -7.36
N ASP A 303 12.78 21.85 -7.72
CA ASP A 303 12.25 21.09 -8.83
C ASP A 303 10.76 20.81 -8.66
N HIS A 304 10.06 20.71 -9.78
CA HIS A 304 8.65 20.39 -9.83
C HIS A 304 8.34 19.49 -11.02
N ALA A 305 7.21 18.81 -10.97
CA ALA A 305 6.72 18.01 -12.08
C ALA A 305 5.19 18.08 -12.18
N HIS A 306 4.74 18.07 -13.42
CA HIS A 306 3.35 17.85 -13.80
C HIS A 306 3.24 16.44 -14.37
N GLN A 307 2.20 15.71 -13.97
CA GLN A 307 1.92 14.40 -14.54
C GLN A 307 0.44 14.31 -14.91
N VAL A 308 0.18 13.74 -16.07
CA VAL A 308 -1.17 13.39 -16.54
C VAL A 308 -1.20 11.90 -16.79
N THR A 309 -2.22 11.23 -16.29
CA THR A 309 -2.45 9.80 -16.52
C THR A 309 -3.83 9.60 -17.08
N ALA A 310 -3.97 8.69 -18.05
CA ALA A 310 -5.26 8.26 -18.57
C ALA A 310 -5.26 6.76 -18.81
N THR A 311 -6.36 6.10 -18.52
CA THR A 311 -6.50 4.66 -18.68
C THR A 311 -7.87 4.26 -19.19
N VAL A 312 -7.92 3.15 -19.91
CA VAL A 312 -9.13 2.45 -20.32
C VAL A 312 -9.00 1.00 -19.89
N GLN A 313 -10.03 0.49 -19.26
CA GLN A 313 -10.15 -0.91 -18.86
C GLN A 313 -11.32 -1.57 -19.56
N TYR A 314 -11.14 -2.82 -19.98
CA TYR A 314 -12.18 -3.67 -20.50
C TYR A 314 -12.24 -4.97 -19.70
N THR A 315 -13.33 -5.16 -18.97
CA THR A 315 -13.57 -6.32 -18.12
C THR A 315 -14.00 -7.52 -18.97
N LEU A 316 -13.17 -8.55 -19.04
CA LEU A 316 -13.47 -9.82 -19.75
C LEU A 316 -14.32 -10.75 -18.86
N SER A 317 -14.09 -10.74 -17.56
CA SER A 317 -14.82 -11.53 -16.56
C SER A 317 -14.76 -10.84 -15.19
N LYS A 318 -15.42 -11.42 -14.19
CA LYS A 318 -15.32 -10.91 -12.77
C LYS A 318 -13.90 -10.83 -12.23
N ARG A 319 -12.94 -11.53 -12.82
CA ARG A 319 -11.56 -11.66 -12.35
C ARG A 319 -10.51 -11.18 -13.33
N THR A 320 -10.88 -11.00 -14.60
CA THR A 320 -9.91 -10.75 -15.68
C THR A 320 -10.30 -9.52 -16.47
N MET A 321 -9.34 -8.64 -16.73
CA MET A 321 -9.50 -7.48 -17.58
C MET A 321 -8.25 -7.24 -18.43
N VAL A 322 -8.44 -6.58 -19.56
CA VAL A 322 -7.38 -5.94 -20.33
C VAL A 322 -7.47 -4.43 -20.14
N TYR A 323 -6.33 -3.76 -20.22
CA TYR A 323 -6.29 -2.32 -20.06
C TYR A 323 -5.25 -1.67 -20.94
N ALA A 324 -5.43 -0.39 -21.21
CA ALA A 324 -4.45 0.47 -21.85
C ALA A 324 -4.28 1.73 -21.00
N THR A 325 -3.03 2.10 -20.72
CA THR A 325 -2.69 3.26 -19.89
C THR A 325 -1.66 4.11 -20.61
N GLY A 326 -1.87 5.43 -20.59
CA GLY A 326 -0.93 6.43 -21.05
C GLY A 326 -0.58 7.37 -19.89
N VAL A 327 0.71 7.68 -19.74
CA VAL A 327 1.21 8.62 -18.74
C VAL A 327 2.19 9.57 -19.39
N TRP A 328 2.11 10.83 -19.03
CA TRP A 328 3.08 11.84 -19.44
C TRP A 328 3.47 12.68 -18.23
N GLN A 329 4.79 12.85 -18.03
CA GLN A 329 5.35 13.69 -16.98
C GLN A 329 6.28 14.73 -17.59
N ARG A 330 6.16 15.97 -17.09
CA ARG A 330 7.06 17.10 -17.38
C ARG A 330 7.63 17.66 -16.10
N ALA A 331 8.94 17.55 -15.97
CA ALA A 331 9.72 18.15 -14.90
C ALA A 331 10.09 19.61 -15.21
N SER A 332 10.58 20.34 -14.20
CA SER A 332 11.18 21.65 -14.34
C SER A 332 12.36 21.65 -15.32
N SER A 333 12.66 22.81 -15.89
CA SER A 333 13.80 22.96 -16.83
C SER A 333 15.12 22.56 -16.16
N GLY A 334 15.90 21.72 -16.81
CA GLY A 334 17.16 21.17 -16.29
C GLY A 334 17.02 19.94 -15.40
N ALA A 335 15.82 19.63 -14.95
CA ALA A 335 15.53 18.43 -14.18
C ALA A 335 15.19 17.25 -15.10
N ARG A 336 15.25 16.02 -14.57
CA ARG A 336 14.94 14.79 -15.29
C ARG A 336 13.60 14.24 -14.84
N ALA A 337 12.67 14.09 -15.79
CA ALA A 337 11.41 13.42 -15.48
C ALA A 337 11.65 11.95 -15.15
N GLN A 338 10.85 11.41 -14.22
CA GLN A 338 10.84 10.00 -13.88
C GLN A 338 9.44 9.59 -13.41
N ILE A 339 8.77 8.78 -14.23
CA ILE A 339 7.47 8.22 -13.90
C ILE A 339 7.67 7.05 -12.93
N ASN A 340 6.74 6.85 -11.99
CA ASN A 340 6.74 5.68 -11.13
C ASN A 340 6.60 4.38 -11.96
N GLY A 341 7.06 3.25 -11.44
CA GLY A 341 7.10 1.99 -12.21
C GLY A 341 8.36 1.83 -13.06
N VAL A 342 9.07 2.91 -13.38
CA VAL A 342 10.45 2.87 -13.91
C VAL A 342 11.40 2.98 -12.72
N MET A 343 11.67 1.83 -12.09
CA MET A 343 12.31 1.78 -10.76
C MET A 343 13.82 1.94 -10.78
N ASP A 344 14.46 1.74 -11.93
CA ASP A 344 15.91 1.88 -12.07
C ASP A 344 16.31 3.35 -12.01
N PRO A 345 17.37 3.74 -11.28
CA PRO A 345 17.93 5.08 -11.35
C PRO A 345 18.30 5.53 -12.77
N ASP A 346 18.72 4.62 -13.62
CA ASP A 346 19.00 4.87 -15.03
C ASP A 346 17.76 4.92 -15.91
N GLY A 347 16.61 4.51 -15.39
CA GLY A 347 15.31 4.61 -16.04
C GLY A 347 14.72 6.02 -16.05
N ALA A 348 15.36 7.01 -15.39
CA ALA A 348 14.99 8.40 -15.51
C ALA A 348 15.15 8.89 -16.96
N SER A 349 14.32 9.83 -17.37
CA SER A 349 14.51 10.55 -18.64
C SER A 349 15.86 11.26 -18.66
N SER A 350 16.48 11.37 -19.82
CA SER A 350 17.64 12.25 -20.02
C SER A 350 17.29 13.76 -20.00
N GLY A 351 15.99 14.08 -20.04
CA GLY A 351 15.48 15.45 -20.08
C GLY A 351 14.22 15.64 -19.23
N ALA A 352 13.56 16.76 -19.43
CA ALA A 352 12.40 17.17 -18.63
C ALA A 352 11.11 16.40 -18.94
N ASN A 353 11.06 15.61 -20.01
CA ASN A 353 9.84 14.90 -20.41
C ASN A 353 10.04 13.40 -20.44
N GLN A 354 9.04 12.67 -19.97
CA GLN A 354 8.92 11.21 -20.12
C GLN A 354 7.46 10.87 -20.38
N ALA A 355 7.22 9.92 -21.29
CA ALA A 355 5.90 9.39 -21.56
C ALA A 355 5.94 7.86 -21.60
N ILE A 356 4.88 7.23 -21.17
CA ILE A 356 4.71 5.77 -21.19
C ILE A 356 3.37 5.47 -21.82
N ALA A 357 3.35 4.45 -22.69
CA ALA A 357 2.14 3.79 -23.15
C ALA A 357 2.23 2.31 -22.81
N ARG A 358 1.15 1.74 -22.27
CA ARG A 358 1.08 0.33 -21.86
C ARG A 358 -0.22 -0.31 -22.28
N ILE A 359 -0.13 -1.58 -22.67
CA ILE A 359 -1.27 -2.50 -22.79
C ILE A 359 -0.98 -3.69 -21.87
N GLY A 360 -1.94 -4.04 -21.02
CA GLY A 360 -1.76 -5.12 -20.05
C GLY A 360 -2.99 -6.01 -19.89
N LEU A 361 -2.73 -7.17 -19.29
CA LEU A 361 -3.71 -8.15 -18.84
C LEU A 361 -3.56 -8.31 -17.33
N HIS A 362 -4.67 -8.17 -16.63
CA HIS A 362 -4.74 -8.39 -15.18
C HIS A 362 -5.76 -9.47 -14.87
N THR A 363 -5.42 -10.40 -13.96
CA THR A 363 -6.34 -11.45 -13.50
C THR A 363 -6.15 -11.76 -12.02
N LEU A 364 -7.26 -12.05 -11.34
CA LEU A 364 -7.32 -12.51 -9.96
C LEU A 364 -7.61 -14.02 -9.89
N PHE A 365 -7.16 -14.72 -8.85
CA PHE A 365 -7.50 -16.12 -8.58
C PHE A 365 -7.70 -16.42 -7.11
#